data_f1daccc4060352694aab9c7777b6ed9f
#
_entry.id   f1daccc4060352694aab9c7777b6ed9f
#
_cell.length_a   1.000
_cell.length_b   1.000
_cell.length_c   1.000
_cell.angle_alpha   90.00
_cell.angle_beta   90.00
_cell.angle_gamma   90.00
#
_symmetry.space_group_name_H-M   'P 1'
#
loop_
_entity.id
_entity.type
_entity.pdbx_description
1 polymer ?
#
loop_
_entity_poly.entity_id
_entity_poly.type
_entity_poly.pdbx_seq_one_letter_code
_entity_poly.pdbx_strand_id
1 'polypeptide(L)'
;HLKGPDEFGHDGDPLGKKKSIEEIDRLFFGTLRKGLRSEGKLIIISADHSTPCIKKAHSADPVPILFSGEMVKQDASTRFTEKNASIGRMGRMMGSMVLRAGIEMIRNDRTRIS
;
A
#
# COMPACT_ATOMS: atom_id res chain seq x y z
N HIS A 1 -5.27 -0.14 -10.90
CA HIS A 1 -3.83 -0.18 -11.15
C HIS A 1 -3.34 1.16 -11.69
N LEU A 2 -2.39 1.78 -10.99
CA LEU A 2 -1.86 3.10 -11.34
C LEU A 2 -0.42 2.96 -11.83
N LYS A 3 -0.18 3.24 -13.10
CA LYS A 3 1.07 2.95 -13.81
C LYS A 3 2.15 4.04 -13.72
N GLY A 4 1.78 5.27 -13.41
CA GLY A 4 2.71 6.41 -13.45
C GLY A 4 4.05 6.18 -12.77
N PRO A 5 4.10 5.73 -11.50
CA PRO A 5 5.37 5.52 -10.81
C PRO A 5 6.30 4.50 -11.50
N ASP A 6 5.75 3.45 -12.08
CA ASP A 6 6.51 2.45 -12.82
C ASP A 6 7.15 3.05 -14.08
N GLU A 7 6.39 3.82 -14.84
CA GLU A 7 6.86 4.46 -16.07
C GLU A 7 8.03 5.41 -15.78
N PHE A 8 7.89 6.28 -14.77
CA PHE A 8 8.97 7.18 -14.37
C PHE A 8 10.18 6.43 -13.79
N GLY A 9 9.97 5.30 -13.15
CA GLY A 9 11.04 4.41 -12.70
C GLY A 9 11.86 3.88 -13.89
N HIS A 10 11.18 3.38 -14.93
CA HIS A 10 11.81 2.89 -16.15
C HIS A 10 12.57 4.00 -16.89
N ASP A 11 12.05 5.22 -16.88
CA ASP A 11 12.70 6.39 -17.49
C ASP A 11 13.89 6.90 -16.67
N GLY A 12 14.06 6.42 -15.45
CA GLY A 12 15.10 6.89 -14.55
C GLY A 12 14.87 8.33 -14.10
N ASP A 13 13.61 8.74 -13.97
CA ASP A 13 13.19 10.09 -13.58
C ASP A 13 12.65 10.12 -12.14
N PRO A 14 13.51 10.34 -11.13
CA PRO A 14 13.08 10.35 -9.74
C PRO A 14 12.14 11.51 -9.39
N LEU A 15 12.31 12.68 -10.01
CA LEU A 15 11.44 13.83 -9.77
C LEU A 15 10.04 13.59 -10.35
N GLY A 16 9.96 13.07 -11.57
CA GLY A 16 8.70 12.66 -12.18
C GLY A 16 7.98 11.58 -11.40
N LYS A 17 8.71 10.58 -10.93
CA LYS A 17 8.18 9.51 -10.09
C LYS A 17 7.60 10.05 -8.79
N LYS A 18 8.34 10.91 -8.09
CA LYS A 18 7.88 11.57 -6.86
C LYS A 18 6.60 12.36 -7.10
N LYS A 19 6.56 13.18 -8.14
CA LYS A 19 5.39 13.98 -8.51
C LYS A 19 4.18 13.11 -8.83
N SER A 20 4.38 12.01 -9.54
CA SER A 20 3.33 11.04 -9.84
C SER A 20 2.71 10.45 -8.56
N ILE A 21 3.55 10.07 -7.59
CA ILE A 21 3.08 9.54 -6.30
C ILE A 21 2.32 10.61 -5.51
N GLU A 22 2.82 11.84 -5.48
CA GLU A 22 2.14 12.97 -4.82
C GLU A 22 0.77 13.26 -5.43
N GLU A 23 0.64 13.18 -6.75
CA GLU A 23 -0.65 13.36 -7.44
C GLU A 23 -1.63 12.22 -7.12
N ILE A 24 -1.15 10.98 -7.06
CA ILE A 24 -1.98 9.84 -6.64
C ILE A 24 -2.50 10.05 -5.22
N ASP A 25 -1.62 10.45 -4.32
CA ASP A 25 -2.01 10.72 -2.93
C ASP A 25 -3.06 11.84 -2.84
N ARG A 26 -2.81 12.95 -3.49
CA ARG A 26 -3.70 14.11 -3.44
C ARG A 26 -5.03 13.89 -4.17
N LEU A 27 -4.99 13.40 -5.40
CA LEU A 27 -6.17 13.32 -6.26
C LEU A 27 -6.97 12.04 -6.04
N PHE A 28 -6.32 10.90 -6.06
CA PHE A 28 -7.00 9.62 -5.92
C PHE A 28 -7.38 9.35 -4.46
N PHE A 29 -6.40 9.28 -3.57
CA PHE A 29 -6.66 8.97 -2.16
C PHE A 29 -7.38 10.11 -1.42
N GLY A 30 -7.10 11.36 -1.77
CA GLY A 30 -7.81 12.50 -1.22
C GLY A 30 -9.31 12.45 -1.52
N THR A 31 -9.69 12.05 -2.72
CA THR A 31 -11.08 11.87 -3.13
C THR A 31 -11.71 10.62 -2.52
N LEU A 32 -10.99 9.50 -2.56
CA LEU A 32 -11.43 8.22 -2.02
C LEU A 32 -11.74 8.33 -0.52
N ARG A 33 -10.87 8.99 0.24
CA ARG A 33 -11.03 9.20 1.67
C ARG A 33 -12.31 9.94 2.03
N LYS A 34 -12.72 10.89 1.22
CA LYS A 34 -13.97 11.67 1.42
C LYS A 34 -15.23 10.85 1.14
N GLY A 35 -15.16 9.91 0.21
CA GLY A 35 -16.31 9.12 -0.23
C GLY A 35 -16.46 7.75 0.44
N LEU A 36 -15.43 7.26 1.11
CA LEU A 36 -15.45 5.96 1.75
C LEU A 36 -15.92 6.03 3.20
N ARG A 37 -17.05 5.38 3.45
CA ARG A 37 -17.40 4.97 4.82
C ARG A 37 -16.64 3.69 5.13
N SER A 38 -15.85 3.71 6.21
CA SER A 38 -14.94 2.62 6.55
C SER A 38 -15.62 1.39 7.17
N GLU A 39 -16.89 1.48 7.52
CA GLU A 39 -17.63 0.40 8.16
C GLU A 39 -17.64 -0.90 7.33
N GLY A 40 -17.11 -1.96 7.92
CA GLY A 40 -17.07 -3.28 7.30
C GLY A 40 -16.19 -3.40 6.06
N LYS A 41 -15.33 -2.42 5.79
CA LYS A 41 -14.45 -2.41 4.62
C LYS A 41 -12.99 -2.47 5.03
N LEU A 42 -12.23 -3.23 4.27
CA LEU A 42 -10.78 -3.28 4.36
C LEU A 42 -10.19 -2.77 3.06
N ILE A 43 -9.30 -1.79 3.15
CA ILE A 43 -8.54 -1.28 2.02
C ILE A 43 -7.12 -1.83 2.11
N ILE A 44 -6.64 -2.40 1.02
CA ILE A 44 -5.26 -2.85 0.89
C ILE A 44 -4.61 -2.04 -0.23
N ILE A 45 -3.50 -1.39 0.09
CA ILE A 45 -2.70 -0.65 -0.88
C ILE A 45 -1.35 -1.33 -0.99
N SER A 46 -0.93 -1.64 -2.20
CA SER A 46 0.33 -2.34 -2.45
C SER A 46 0.91 -1.92 -3.80
N ALA A 47 2.16 -2.28 -4.00
CA ALA A 47 2.77 -2.33 -5.33
C ALA A 47 2.97 -3.79 -5.73
N ASP A 48 3.02 -4.05 -7.03
CA ASP A 48 3.29 -5.38 -7.57
C ASP A 48 4.80 -5.69 -7.58
N HIS A 49 5.63 -4.66 -7.77
CA HIS A 49 7.09 -4.75 -7.75
C HIS A 49 7.70 -3.37 -7.52
N SER A 50 9.00 -3.35 -7.27
CA SER A 50 9.80 -2.14 -7.24
C SER A 50 10.38 -1.83 -8.62
N THR A 51 10.51 -0.55 -8.97
CA THR A 51 11.16 -0.09 -10.21
C THR A 51 12.09 1.08 -9.87
N PRO A 52 13.27 0.79 -9.30
CA PRO A 52 14.22 1.84 -8.92
C PRO A 52 14.68 2.63 -10.13
N CYS A 53 14.67 3.96 -10.02
CA CYS A 53 15.10 4.84 -11.10
C CYS A 53 16.57 4.61 -11.53
N ILE A 54 17.42 4.23 -10.60
CA ILE A 54 18.83 3.86 -10.85
C ILE A 54 18.95 2.67 -11.80
N LYS A 55 18.08 1.67 -11.63
CA LYS A 55 18.09 0.46 -12.46
C LYS A 55 17.31 0.61 -13.77
N LYS A 56 16.33 1.50 -13.81
CA LYS A 56 15.39 1.64 -14.93
C LYS A 56 14.72 0.32 -15.32
N ALA A 57 14.55 -0.55 -14.33
CA ALA A 57 14.00 -1.90 -14.49
C ALA A 57 13.43 -2.38 -13.16
N HIS A 58 12.63 -3.45 -13.21
CA HIS A 58 12.10 -4.08 -12.00
C HIS A 58 13.22 -4.69 -11.15
N SER A 59 13.00 -4.69 -9.84
CA SER A 59 13.91 -5.33 -8.88
C SER A 59 13.14 -6.24 -7.92
N ALA A 60 13.88 -7.08 -7.20
CA ALA A 60 13.33 -7.98 -6.19
C ALA A 60 13.20 -7.32 -4.81
N ASP A 61 13.39 -6.01 -4.72
CA ASP A 61 13.24 -5.29 -3.46
C ASP A 61 11.82 -5.42 -2.92
N PRO A 62 11.66 -5.55 -1.59
CA PRO A 62 10.34 -5.55 -0.96
C PRO A 62 9.56 -4.28 -1.26
N VAL A 63 8.25 -4.40 -1.40
CA VAL A 63 7.33 -3.27 -1.58
C VAL A 63 6.51 -3.04 -0.32
N PRO A 64 6.12 -1.78 -0.04
CA PRO A 64 5.27 -1.49 1.12
C PRO A 64 3.85 -1.97 0.88
N ILE A 65 3.19 -2.44 1.95
CA ILE A 65 1.78 -2.83 1.95
C ILE A 65 1.10 -2.14 3.11
N LEU A 66 -0.05 -1.52 2.84
CA LEU A 66 -0.91 -0.89 3.83
C LEU A 66 -2.23 -1.65 3.94
N PHE A 67 -2.63 -1.96 5.17
CA PHE A 67 -3.98 -2.41 5.49
C PHE A 67 -4.69 -1.31 6.28
N SER A 68 -5.87 -0.91 5.85
CA SER A 68 -6.66 0.13 6.51
C SER A 68 -8.12 -0.28 6.64
N GLY A 69 -8.66 -0.18 7.85
CA GLY A 69 -10.03 -0.53 8.17
C GLY A 69 -10.24 -0.57 9.68
N GLU A 70 -11.49 -0.61 10.11
CA GLU A 70 -11.83 -0.66 11.55
C GLU A 70 -11.27 -1.89 12.24
N MET A 71 -11.18 -3.02 11.52
CA MET A 71 -10.66 -4.28 12.04
C MET A 71 -9.13 -4.32 12.11
N VAL A 72 -8.44 -3.31 11.59
CA VAL A 72 -6.98 -3.26 11.56
C VAL A 72 -6.46 -2.54 12.79
N LYS A 73 -5.57 -3.21 13.53
CA LYS A 73 -4.89 -2.57 14.65
C LYS A 73 -3.80 -1.65 14.13
N GLN A 74 -3.91 -0.37 14.50
CA GLN A 74 -2.95 0.64 14.11
C GLN A 74 -1.57 0.37 14.71
N ASP A 75 -0.52 0.55 13.93
CA ASP A 75 0.87 0.51 14.40
C ASP A 75 1.48 1.92 14.45
N ALA A 76 2.79 2.01 14.66
CA ALA A 76 3.50 3.28 14.76
C ALA A 76 3.83 3.92 13.40
N SER A 77 3.45 3.28 12.30
CA SER A 77 3.72 3.78 10.94
C SER A 77 2.91 5.06 10.68
N THR A 78 3.58 6.08 10.16
CA THR A 78 2.97 7.38 9.86
C THR A 78 2.94 7.70 8.37
N ARG A 79 3.68 6.94 7.56
CA ARG A 79 3.81 7.15 6.12
C ARG A 79 3.81 5.83 5.37
N PHE A 80 3.28 5.85 4.16
CA PHE A 80 3.34 4.72 3.23
C PHE A 80 4.66 4.77 2.44
N THR A 81 5.71 4.25 3.07
CA THR A 81 7.06 4.16 2.49
C THR A 81 7.68 2.81 2.85
N GLU A 82 8.68 2.38 2.08
CA GLU A 82 9.42 1.15 2.37
C GLU A 82 10.03 1.17 3.76
N LYS A 83 10.58 2.33 4.16
CA LYS A 83 11.22 2.49 5.47
C LYS A 83 10.21 2.31 6.62
N ASN A 84 9.06 2.95 6.56
CA ASN A 84 8.03 2.79 7.58
C ASN A 84 7.46 1.37 7.57
N ALA A 85 7.20 0.80 6.40
CA ALA A 85 6.67 -0.55 6.27
C ALA A 85 7.63 -1.62 6.83
N SER A 86 8.94 -1.40 6.73
CA SER A 86 9.94 -2.36 7.23
C SER A 86 9.88 -2.58 8.74
N ILE A 87 9.35 -1.62 9.49
CA ILE A 87 9.15 -1.69 10.94
C ILE A 87 7.68 -1.82 11.32
N GLY A 88 6.81 -2.05 10.34
CA GLY A 88 5.38 -2.22 10.54
C GLY A 88 5.07 -3.48 11.35
N ARG A 89 3.93 -3.48 12.03
CA ARG A 89 3.49 -4.55 12.93
C ARG A 89 3.39 -5.92 12.27
N MET A 90 2.97 -5.96 10.99
CA MET A 90 2.75 -7.24 10.30
C MET A 90 4.03 -7.89 9.78
N GLY A 91 5.14 -7.15 9.81
CA GLY A 91 6.41 -7.64 9.33
C GLY A 91 6.40 -7.91 7.82
N ARG A 92 7.37 -8.73 7.40
CA ARG A 92 7.52 -9.10 5.99
C ARG A 92 6.67 -10.31 5.65
N MET A 93 5.96 -10.25 4.53
CA MET A 93 5.15 -11.37 4.06
C MET A 93 5.33 -11.61 2.56
N MET A 94 5.00 -12.82 2.13
CA MET A 94 4.95 -13.16 0.71
C MET A 94 3.70 -12.53 0.08
N GLY A 95 3.83 -12.03 -1.15
CA GLY A 95 2.71 -11.43 -1.89
C GLY A 95 1.48 -12.34 -1.98
N SER A 96 1.70 -13.64 -2.13
CA SER A 96 0.63 -14.64 -2.15
C SER A 96 -0.19 -14.73 -0.86
N MET A 97 0.33 -14.22 0.25
CA MET A 97 -0.35 -14.24 1.56
C MET A 97 -1.19 -12.99 1.85
N VAL A 98 -1.05 -11.95 1.03
CA VAL A 98 -1.68 -10.63 1.29
C VAL A 98 -3.20 -10.72 1.31
N LEU A 99 -3.80 -11.30 0.28
CA LEU A 99 -5.26 -11.44 0.19
C LEU A 99 -5.81 -12.31 1.31
N ARG A 100 -5.14 -13.41 1.62
CA ARG A 100 -5.52 -14.30 2.71
C ARG A 100 -5.51 -13.57 4.06
N ALA A 101 -4.46 -12.80 4.34
CA ALA A 101 -4.38 -11.99 5.56
C ALA A 101 -5.55 -11.02 5.67
N GLY A 102 -5.91 -10.35 4.57
CA GLY A 102 -7.05 -9.44 4.52
C GLY A 102 -8.39 -10.15 4.80
N ILE A 103 -8.60 -11.31 4.20
CA ILE A 103 -9.82 -12.11 4.41
C ILE A 103 -9.93 -12.54 5.88
N GLU A 104 -8.83 -12.97 6.48
CA GLU A 104 -8.81 -13.37 7.90
C GLU A 104 -9.14 -12.19 8.83
N MET A 105 -8.65 -10.99 8.55
CA MET A 105 -9.00 -9.79 9.30
C MET A 105 -10.50 -9.53 9.28
N ILE A 106 -11.14 -9.61 8.13
CA ILE A 106 -12.58 -9.41 7.97
C ILE A 106 -13.37 -10.48 8.72
N ARG A 107 -12.96 -11.74 8.62
CA ARG A 107 -13.61 -12.86 9.33
C ARG A 107 -13.54 -12.72 10.84
N ASN A 108 -12.37 -12.38 11.35
CA ASN A 108 -12.16 -12.21 12.79
C ASN A 108 -12.98 -11.05 13.35
N ASP A 109 -13.15 -9.98 12.59
CA ASP A 109 -14.00 -8.87 12.97
C ASP A 109 -15.47 -9.29 13.10
N ARG A 110 -15.98 -10.05 12.13
CA ARG A 110 -17.36 -10.57 12.15
C ARG A 110 -17.64 -11.51 13.31
N THR A 111 -16.67 -12.31 13.73
CA THR A 111 -16.81 -13.22 14.87
C THR A 111 -16.83 -12.49 16.21
N ARG A 112 -16.25 -11.29 16.30
CA ARG A 112 -16.28 -10.46 17.50
C ARG A 112 -17.64 -9.81 17.75
N ILE A 113 -18.45 -9.66 16.72
CA ILE A 113 -19.77 -9.01 16.77
C ILE A 113 -20.87 -10.03 17.11
N SER A 114 -20.63 -11.29 16.92
CA SER A 114 -21.54 -12.38 17.25
C SER A 114 -21.26 -12.93 18.64
#